data_235a11b0d509841c131b1c610613006b
#
_entry.id   235a11b0d509841c131b1c610613006b
#
_cell.length_a   1.000
_cell.length_b   1.000
_cell.length_c   1.000
_cell.angle_alpha   90.00
_cell.angle_beta   90.00
_cell.angle_gamma   90.00
#
_symmetry.space_group_name_H-M   'P 1'
#
loop_
_entity.id
_entity.type
_entity.pdbx_description
1 polymer ?
#
loop_
_entity_poly.entity_id
_entity_poly.type
_entity_poly.pdbx_seq_one_letter_code
_entity_poly.pdbx_strand_id
1 'polypeptide(L)'
;NMTDQPKKFIAVDDDNLLRPRFEGGNNKISNVNLKGNIFLNAQGQIEPVDYLVVARESYAQPAKRLADFRAQQDGLTTRVVFLKDIYKEFNSGKADIGAIRNFVKYIYDNAPNGNPIRFLTLLGDTSVDYKDRIQNNTNVIPTYQEKHSSRTDVSSFMSDDFFTMMDDDEGRMSGTDMMD
;
A
#
# COMPACT_ATOMS: atom_id res chain seq x y z
N ASN A 1 22.02 38.09 -20.51
CA ASN A 1 22.33 37.75 -19.13
C ASN A 1 22.59 36.27 -19.06
N MET A 2 23.88 35.88 -18.99
CA MET A 2 24.25 34.51 -18.63
C MET A 2 23.93 34.32 -17.15
N THR A 3 22.97 33.48 -16.86
CA THR A 3 22.76 32.99 -15.49
C THR A 3 23.72 31.84 -15.25
N ASP A 4 24.47 31.85 -14.15
CA ASP A 4 25.49 30.85 -13.76
C ASP A 4 24.89 29.44 -13.48
N GLN A 5 23.61 29.22 -13.77
CA GLN A 5 22.95 27.92 -13.58
C GLN A 5 23.01 27.12 -14.90
N PRO A 6 23.43 25.86 -14.86
CA PRO A 6 23.45 25.00 -16.03
C PRO A 6 22.04 24.85 -16.59
N LYS A 7 21.84 25.17 -17.86
CA LYS A 7 20.56 25.00 -18.55
C LYS A 7 20.48 23.59 -19.13
N LYS A 8 19.40 22.89 -18.83
CA LYS A 8 19.09 21.60 -19.43
C LYS A 8 18.19 21.80 -20.64
N PHE A 9 18.65 21.37 -21.80
CA PHE A 9 17.88 21.41 -23.04
C PHE A 9 17.46 20.00 -23.42
N ILE A 10 16.21 19.84 -23.86
CA ILE A 10 15.69 18.60 -24.42
C ILE A 10 15.26 18.94 -25.85
N ALA A 11 15.85 18.28 -26.82
CA ALA A 11 15.40 18.33 -28.22
C ALA A 11 14.48 17.11 -28.45
N VAL A 12 13.28 17.37 -28.93
CA VAL A 12 12.28 16.34 -29.21
C VAL A 12 11.80 16.55 -30.64
N ASP A 13 11.74 15.48 -31.40
CA ASP A 13 11.09 15.44 -32.69
C ASP A 13 9.62 15.05 -32.50
N ASP A 14 8.71 15.74 -33.19
CA ASP A 14 7.27 15.50 -33.07
C ASP A 14 6.85 14.08 -33.44
N ASP A 15 7.62 13.41 -34.30
CA ASP A 15 7.40 12.02 -34.70
C ASP A 15 7.83 10.99 -33.64
N ASN A 16 8.65 11.43 -32.67
CA ASN A 16 9.17 10.60 -31.57
C ASN A 16 8.50 10.86 -30.22
N LEU A 17 7.46 11.69 -30.20
CA LEU A 17 6.67 11.92 -28.97
C LEU A 17 5.91 10.66 -28.61
N LEU A 18 6.06 10.21 -27.35
CA LEU A 18 5.22 9.18 -26.79
C LEU A 18 3.76 9.67 -26.80
N ARG A 19 2.94 9.04 -27.62
CA ARG A 19 1.50 9.31 -27.64
C ARG A 19 0.79 8.34 -26.69
N PRO A 20 -0.08 8.83 -25.79
CA PRO A 20 -0.86 7.94 -24.95
C PRO A 20 -1.75 7.07 -25.86
N ARG A 21 -1.69 5.76 -25.67
CA ARG A 21 -2.60 4.85 -26.35
C ARG A 21 -3.98 4.97 -25.73
N PHE A 22 -4.97 5.32 -26.54
CA PHE A 22 -6.35 5.31 -26.11
C PHE A 22 -6.90 3.89 -26.23
N GLU A 23 -7.12 3.21 -25.13
CA GLU A 23 -7.82 1.93 -25.13
C GLU A 23 -9.33 2.22 -25.18
N GLY A 24 -9.94 1.92 -26.36
CA GLY A 24 -11.37 2.14 -26.58
C GLY A 24 -12.21 1.34 -25.60
N GLY A 25 -13.23 1.97 -25.02
CA GLY A 25 -14.15 1.37 -24.06
C GLY A 25 -14.67 2.38 -23.06
N ASN A 26 -15.47 1.91 -22.12
CA ASN A 26 -15.98 2.78 -21.03
C ASN A 26 -14.86 2.97 -19.97
N ASN A 27 -13.96 3.91 -20.24
CA ASN A 27 -12.76 4.18 -19.42
C ASN A 27 -13.08 4.91 -18.10
N LYS A 28 -14.28 4.74 -17.57
CA LYS A 28 -14.63 5.28 -16.26
C LYS A 28 -13.96 4.46 -15.17
N ILE A 29 -13.01 5.08 -14.51
CA ILE A 29 -12.45 4.54 -13.26
C ILE A 29 -13.46 4.88 -12.16
N SER A 30 -13.93 3.85 -11.43
CA SER A 30 -14.79 4.08 -10.26
C SER A 30 -13.99 4.82 -9.19
N ASN A 31 -14.55 5.89 -8.66
CA ASN A 31 -13.98 6.58 -7.52
C ASN A 31 -13.97 5.66 -6.29
N VAL A 32 -12.89 5.76 -5.54
CA VAL A 32 -12.72 5.14 -4.22
C VAL A 32 -12.65 6.26 -3.21
N ASN A 33 -13.22 6.06 -2.04
CA ASN A 33 -13.18 7.02 -0.94
C ASN A 33 -12.87 6.27 0.37
N LEU A 34 -11.66 5.72 0.46
CA LEU A 34 -11.20 5.03 1.67
C LEU A 34 -11.09 6.02 2.84
N LYS A 35 -10.53 7.19 2.59
CA LYS A 35 -10.36 8.24 3.63
C LYS A 35 -11.70 8.65 4.25
N GLY A 36 -12.74 8.75 3.44
CA GLY A 36 -14.07 9.12 3.94
C GLY A 36 -14.84 7.97 4.60
N ASN A 37 -14.50 6.72 4.30
CA ASN A 37 -15.34 5.59 4.67
C ASN A 37 -14.69 4.63 5.67
N ILE A 38 -13.36 4.65 5.83
CA ILE A 38 -12.63 3.62 6.60
C ILE A 38 -13.11 3.53 8.06
N PHE A 39 -13.52 4.66 8.63
CA PHE A 39 -14.02 4.74 10.00
C PHE A 39 -15.55 4.61 10.11
N LEU A 40 -16.27 4.39 9.00
CA LEU A 40 -17.71 4.23 9.03
C LEU A 40 -18.09 2.75 9.15
N ASN A 41 -18.99 2.44 10.07
CA ASN A 41 -19.63 1.13 10.14
C ASN A 41 -20.80 1.03 9.12
N ALA A 42 -21.46 -0.12 9.08
CA ALA A 42 -22.59 -0.38 8.18
C ALA A 42 -23.80 0.57 8.39
N GLN A 43 -23.89 1.19 9.57
CA GLN A 43 -24.93 2.16 9.93
C GLN A 43 -24.49 3.61 9.68
N GLY A 44 -23.28 3.81 9.15
CA GLY A 44 -22.72 5.16 8.90
C GLY A 44 -22.22 5.87 10.16
N GLN A 45 -22.03 5.14 11.26
CA GLN A 45 -21.48 5.70 12.49
C GLN A 45 -19.96 5.60 12.49
N ILE A 46 -19.29 6.58 13.09
CA ILE A 46 -17.84 6.60 13.22
C ILE A 46 -17.40 5.67 14.34
N GLU A 47 -16.47 4.76 14.01
CA GLU A 47 -15.81 3.87 14.97
C GLU A 47 -14.33 3.69 14.63
N PRO A 48 -13.44 3.41 15.61
CA PRO A 48 -12.04 3.15 15.36
C PRO A 48 -11.86 1.84 14.56
N VAL A 49 -10.68 1.65 13.99
CA VAL A 49 -10.27 0.40 13.34
C VAL A 49 -9.20 -0.25 14.20
N ASP A 50 -9.54 -1.35 14.88
CA ASP A 50 -8.56 -2.11 15.68
C ASP A 50 -7.72 -3.05 14.82
N TYR A 51 -8.36 -3.68 13.82
CA TYR A 51 -7.78 -4.74 13.03
C TYR A 51 -8.06 -4.53 11.54
N LEU A 52 -7.00 -4.31 10.77
CA LEU A 52 -7.07 -4.12 9.32
C LEU A 52 -6.56 -5.37 8.60
N VAL A 53 -7.35 -5.87 7.66
CA VAL A 53 -6.94 -6.89 6.70
C VAL A 53 -6.79 -6.25 5.33
N VAL A 54 -5.58 -6.23 4.81
CA VAL A 54 -5.28 -5.81 3.44
C VAL A 54 -5.13 -7.04 2.56
N ALA A 55 -5.89 -7.11 1.47
CA ALA A 55 -5.93 -8.28 0.61
C ALA A 55 -6.06 -7.91 -0.87
N ARG A 56 -5.78 -8.88 -1.76
CA ARG A 56 -6.20 -8.81 -3.15
C ARG A 56 -7.70 -9.17 -3.26
N GLU A 57 -8.43 -8.60 -4.21
CA GLU A 57 -9.87 -8.88 -4.41
C GLU A 57 -10.20 -10.37 -4.56
N SER A 58 -9.29 -11.17 -5.14
CA SER A 58 -9.45 -12.63 -5.24
C SER A 58 -9.50 -13.35 -3.89
N TYR A 59 -9.03 -12.70 -2.83
CA TYR A 59 -9.06 -13.21 -1.45
C TYR A 59 -10.15 -12.58 -0.59
N ALA A 60 -11.19 -11.96 -1.19
CA ALA A 60 -12.27 -11.29 -0.47
C ALA A 60 -12.95 -12.21 0.55
N GLN A 61 -13.25 -13.46 0.19
CA GLN A 61 -13.91 -14.42 1.08
C GLN A 61 -13.05 -14.84 2.28
N PRO A 62 -11.79 -15.30 2.10
CA PRO A 62 -10.93 -15.61 3.23
C PRO A 62 -10.60 -14.37 4.09
N ALA A 63 -10.41 -13.19 3.49
CA ALA A 63 -10.19 -11.96 4.24
C ALA A 63 -11.38 -11.61 5.14
N LYS A 64 -12.60 -11.70 4.61
CA LYS A 64 -13.81 -11.48 5.39
C LYS A 64 -13.95 -12.51 6.53
N ARG A 65 -13.73 -13.80 6.26
CA ARG A 65 -13.79 -14.83 7.30
C ARG A 65 -12.80 -14.57 8.44
N LEU A 66 -11.58 -14.12 8.11
CA LEU A 66 -10.59 -13.77 9.12
C LEU A 66 -11.03 -12.56 9.95
N ALA A 67 -11.52 -11.51 9.28
CA ALA A 67 -12.02 -10.32 9.95
C ALA A 67 -13.21 -10.64 10.88
N ASP A 68 -14.19 -11.39 10.38
CA ASP A 68 -15.36 -11.82 11.16
C ASP A 68 -14.94 -12.68 12.37
N PHE A 69 -13.98 -13.58 12.20
CA PHE A 69 -13.43 -14.38 13.29
C PHE A 69 -12.81 -13.51 14.39
N ARG A 70 -11.96 -12.54 14.00
CA ARG A 70 -11.33 -11.63 14.96
C ARG A 70 -12.35 -10.73 15.67
N ALA A 71 -13.35 -10.26 14.95
CA ALA A 71 -14.43 -9.49 15.55
C ALA A 71 -15.21 -10.32 16.62
N GLN A 72 -15.50 -11.58 16.32
CA GLN A 72 -16.27 -12.46 17.22
C GLN A 72 -15.47 -12.96 18.42
N GLN A 73 -14.20 -13.35 18.21
CA GLN A 73 -13.37 -13.95 19.26
C GLN A 73 -12.70 -12.91 20.15
N ASP A 74 -12.24 -11.83 19.55
CA ASP A 74 -11.38 -10.85 20.23
C ASP A 74 -12.11 -9.52 20.48
N GLY A 75 -13.35 -9.38 20.00
CA GLY A 75 -14.13 -8.15 20.14
C GLY A 75 -13.56 -6.94 19.39
N LEU A 76 -12.76 -7.20 18.34
CA LEU A 76 -12.08 -6.13 17.59
C LEU A 76 -13.00 -5.50 16.55
N THR A 77 -12.87 -4.19 16.36
CA THR A 77 -13.44 -3.49 15.20
C THR A 77 -12.58 -3.76 13.97
N THR A 78 -13.11 -4.52 13.01
CA THR A 78 -12.36 -5.03 11.88
C THR A 78 -12.71 -4.32 10.58
N ARG A 79 -11.74 -4.18 9.68
CA ARG A 79 -11.94 -3.72 8.29
C ARG A 79 -11.17 -4.61 7.32
N VAL A 80 -11.77 -4.84 6.15
CA VAL A 80 -11.12 -5.49 5.01
C VAL A 80 -11.01 -4.46 3.89
N VAL A 81 -9.82 -4.25 3.37
CA VAL A 81 -9.55 -3.30 2.29
C VAL A 81 -8.73 -3.97 1.20
N PHE A 82 -9.02 -3.65 -0.05
CA PHE A 82 -8.35 -4.26 -1.18
C PHE A 82 -7.20 -3.40 -1.70
N LEU A 83 -6.09 -4.04 -2.06
CA LEU A 83 -4.88 -3.39 -2.61
C LEU A 83 -5.20 -2.41 -3.73
N LYS A 84 -6.07 -2.81 -4.66
CA LYS A 84 -6.45 -1.98 -5.80
C LYS A 84 -7.06 -0.64 -5.38
N ASP A 85 -7.84 -0.62 -4.32
CA ASP A 85 -8.49 0.58 -3.83
C ASP A 85 -7.48 1.47 -3.07
N ILE A 86 -6.58 0.86 -2.31
CA ILE A 86 -5.45 1.58 -1.70
C ILE A 86 -4.60 2.25 -2.79
N TYR A 87 -4.21 1.52 -3.83
CA TYR A 87 -3.41 2.07 -4.91
C TYR A 87 -4.10 3.21 -5.66
N LYS A 88 -5.43 3.09 -5.90
CA LYS A 88 -6.18 4.17 -6.55
C LYS A 88 -6.16 5.47 -5.76
N GLU A 89 -6.37 5.41 -4.45
CA GLU A 89 -6.50 6.61 -3.63
C GLU A 89 -5.14 7.17 -3.17
N PHE A 90 -4.17 6.30 -2.88
CA PHE A 90 -2.88 6.71 -2.30
C PHE A 90 -1.72 6.74 -3.28
N ASN A 91 -1.88 6.22 -4.51
CA ASN A 91 -0.82 6.25 -5.53
C ASN A 91 -1.35 6.28 -6.98
N SER A 92 -2.45 6.96 -7.24
CA SER A 92 -3.01 7.15 -8.59
C SER A 92 -3.19 5.84 -9.39
N GLY A 93 -3.47 4.73 -8.69
CA GLY A 93 -3.69 3.40 -9.26
C GLY A 93 -2.45 2.56 -9.51
N LYS A 94 -1.24 3.10 -9.25
CA LYS A 94 0.01 2.36 -9.42
C LYS A 94 0.33 1.54 -8.17
N ALA A 95 0.65 0.27 -8.34
CA ALA A 95 1.10 -0.60 -7.25
C ALA A 95 2.39 -0.08 -6.63
N ASP A 96 2.37 0.12 -5.30
CA ASP A 96 3.49 0.65 -4.53
C ASP A 96 3.33 0.30 -3.05
N ILE A 97 4.41 -0.12 -2.40
CA ILE A 97 4.43 -0.40 -0.96
C ILE A 97 4.16 0.86 -0.13
N GLY A 98 4.67 2.00 -0.58
CA GLY A 98 4.43 3.30 0.07
C GLY A 98 2.96 3.68 0.13
N ALA A 99 2.14 3.27 -0.85
CA ALA A 99 0.70 3.49 -0.81
C ALA A 99 0.04 2.74 0.35
N ILE A 100 0.47 1.50 0.61
CA ILE A 100 -0.04 0.69 1.73
C ILE A 100 0.35 1.33 3.05
N ARG A 101 1.64 1.68 3.24
CA ARG A 101 2.11 2.37 4.44
C ARG A 101 1.36 3.68 4.68
N ASN A 102 1.23 4.52 3.65
CA ASN A 102 0.53 5.80 3.76
C ASN A 102 -0.95 5.62 4.13
N PHE A 103 -1.59 4.56 3.66
CA PHE A 103 -2.95 4.23 4.06
C PHE A 103 -3.04 3.80 5.52
N VAL A 104 -2.13 2.93 5.99
CA VAL A 104 -2.07 2.50 7.40
C VAL A 104 -1.78 3.70 8.30
N LYS A 105 -0.81 4.54 7.91
CA LYS A 105 -0.50 5.79 8.62
C LYS A 105 -1.70 6.73 8.66
N TYR A 106 -2.47 6.85 7.58
CA TYR A 106 -3.70 7.65 7.59
C TYR A 106 -4.69 7.15 8.64
N ILE A 107 -4.87 5.83 8.77
CA ILE A 107 -5.75 5.24 9.80
C ILE A 107 -5.20 5.53 11.20
N TYR A 108 -3.89 5.40 11.38
CA TYR A 108 -3.21 5.65 12.65
C TYR A 108 -3.38 7.11 13.11
N ASP A 109 -3.05 8.06 12.24
CA ASP A 109 -3.04 9.49 12.54
C ASP A 109 -4.45 10.09 12.73
N ASN A 110 -5.46 9.52 12.07
CA ASN A 110 -6.84 10.02 12.09
C ASN A 110 -7.79 9.15 12.91
N ALA A 111 -7.25 8.31 13.78
CA ALA A 111 -8.05 7.38 14.57
C ALA A 111 -9.08 8.10 15.46
N PRO A 112 -10.37 7.73 15.37
CA PRO A 112 -11.41 8.31 16.21
C PRO A 112 -11.11 8.11 17.70
N ASN A 113 -11.36 9.17 18.50
CA ASN A 113 -11.18 9.17 19.96
C ASN A 113 -9.76 8.82 20.45
N GLY A 114 -8.75 9.00 19.60
CA GLY A 114 -7.37 8.66 19.93
C GLY A 114 -7.09 7.16 20.08
N ASN A 115 -7.90 6.30 19.46
CA ASN A 115 -7.72 4.84 19.46
C ASN A 115 -7.09 4.40 18.13
N PRO A 116 -5.75 4.36 18.02
CA PRO A 116 -5.07 4.00 16.78
C PRO A 116 -5.25 2.52 16.44
N ILE A 117 -5.00 2.19 15.17
CA ILE A 117 -4.96 0.82 14.70
C ILE A 117 -3.96 -0.02 15.52
N ARG A 118 -4.36 -1.25 15.85
CA ARG A 118 -3.56 -2.15 16.70
C ARG A 118 -2.96 -3.31 15.93
N PHE A 119 -3.65 -3.78 14.91
CA PHE A 119 -3.24 -4.97 14.17
C PHE A 119 -3.42 -4.78 12.67
N LEU A 120 -2.39 -5.16 11.92
CA LEU A 120 -2.40 -5.23 10.46
C LEU A 120 -2.15 -6.66 10.01
N THR A 121 -2.98 -7.16 9.10
CA THR A 121 -2.71 -8.39 8.38
C THR A 121 -2.62 -8.11 6.89
N LEU A 122 -1.50 -8.47 6.29
CA LEU A 122 -1.30 -8.53 4.85
C LEU A 122 -1.62 -9.95 4.39
N LEU A 123 -2.80 -10.13 3.76
CA LEU A 123 -3.29 -11.47 3.41
C LEU A 123 -2.84 -11.89 2.03
N GLY A 124 -1.83 -12.74 1.98
CA GLY A 124 -1.27 -13.29 0.74
C GLY A 124 0.20 -13.64 0.89
N ASP A 125 0.72 -14.26 -0.16
CA ASP A 125 2.13 -14.56 -0.28
C ASP A 125 2.88 -13.40 -0.96
N THR A 126 4.16 -13.28 -0.71
CA THR A 126 5.04 -12.29 -1.33
C THR A 126 6.13 -12.97 -2.14
N SER A 127 6.69 -12.26 -3.09
CA SER A 127 7.80 -12.74 -3.93
C SER A 127 8.84 -11.65 -4.14
N VAL A 128 10.09 -12.06 -4.29
CA VAL A 128 11.17 -11.16 -4.73
C VAL A 128 10.91 -10.56 -6.11
N ASP A 129 10.10 -11.23 -6.92
CA ASP A 129 9.70 -10.76 -8.24
C ASP A 129 8.41 -9.94 -8.19
N TYR A 130 8.48 -8.77 -7.60
CA TYR A 130 7.36 -7.83 -7.52
C TYR A 130 6.89 -7.29 -8.88
N LYS A 131 7.65 -7.54 -9.95
CA LYS A 131 7.33 -7.10 -11.33
C LYS A 131 6.71 -8.19 -12.19
N ASP A 132 6.45 -9.36 -11.62
CA ASP A 132 5.82 -10.50 -12.29
C ASP A 132 6.55 -10.91 -13.60
N ARG A 133 7.87 -11.07 -13.52
CA ARG A 133 8.74 -11.45 -14.63
C ARG A 133 9.02 -12.93 -14.69
N ILE A 134 8.85 -13.63 -13.58
CA ILE A 134 9.06 -15.07 -13.46
C ILE A 134 7.74 -15.79 -13.69
N GLN A 135 7.78 -16.83 -14.49
CA GLN A 135 6.60 -17.67 -14.73
C GLN A 135 6.11 -18.29 -13.39
N ASN A 136 4.80 -18.32 -13.19
CA ASN A 136 4.15 -18.81 -11.97
C ASN A 136 4.54 -18.04 -10.69
N ASN A 137 4.76 -16.74 -10.82
CA ASN A 137 5.02 -15.87 -9.68
C ASN A 137 3.83 -15.89 -8.69
N THR A 138 4.13 -16.06 -7.41
CA THR A 138 3.13 -16.13 -6.33
C THR A 138 2.88 -14.78 -5.65
N ASN A 139 3.45 -13.69 -6.16
CA ASN A 139 3.35 -12.37 -5.54
C ASN A 139 1.90 -11.88 -5.49
N VAL A 140 1.31 -11.90 -4.32
CA VAL A 140 -0.06 -11.43 -4.03
C VAL A 140 -0.04 -10.09 -3.29
N ILE A 141 0.78 -10.02 -2.25
CA ILE A 141 1.01 -8.83 -1.43
C ILE A 141 2.47 -8.41 -1.63
N PRO A 142 2.75 -7.14 -1.97
CA PRO A 142 4.12 -6.66 -2.01
C PRO A 142 4.68 -6.50 -0.60
N THR A 143 5.98 -6.71 -0.45
CA THR A 143 6.71 -6.45 0.79
C THR A 143 7.85 -5.47 0.54
N TYR A 144 8.39 -4.87 1.59
CA TYR A 144 9.61 -4.11 1.50
C TYR A 144 10.78 -5.04 1.17
N GLN A 145 11.61 -4.62 0.23
CA GLN A 145 12.83 -5.33 -0.14
C GLN A 145 13.99 -4.35 -0.04
N GLU A 146 15.00 -4.73 0.70
CA GLU A 146 16.24 -3.96 0.77
C GLU A 146 16.88 -3.87 -0.63
N LYS A 147 17.62 -2.80 -0.89
CA LYS A 147 18.21 -2.49 -2.22
C LYS A 147 19.05 -3.63 -2.81
N HIS A 148 19.66 -4.43 -1.96
CA HIS A 148 20.51 -5.55 -2.34
C HIS A 148 19.87 -6.94 -2.12
N SER A 149 18.54 -6.98 -1.91
CA SER A 149 17.82 -8.23 -1.61
C SER A 149 17.85 -9.29 -2.72
N SER A 150 18.32 -8.93 -3.92
CA SER A 150 18.61 -9.91 -4.99
C SER A 150 19.98 -10.61 -4.83
N ARG A 151 20.80 -10.20 -3.86
CA ARG A 151 22.12 -10.78 -3.57
C ARG A 151 22.00 -11.71 -2.36
N THR A 152 22.84 -12.72 -2.33
CA THR A 152 22.88 -13.71 -1.24
C THR A 152 23.79 -13.26 -0.10
N ASP A 153 24.02 -11.96 0.08
CA ASP A 153 24.81 -11.48 1.20
C ASP A 153 23.92 -11.26 2.44
N VAL A 154 24.56 -11.18 3.59
CA VAL A 154 23.90 -11.11 4.91
C VAL A 154 23.12 -9.82 5.17
N SER A 155 23.22 -8.84 4.28
CA SER A 155 22.49 -7.56 4.36
C SER A 155 21.18 -7.57 3.59
N SER A 156 20.87 -8.66 2.90
CA SER A 156 19.67 -8.83 2.09
C SER A 156 18.50 -9.29 2.95
N PHE A 157 17.43 -8.51 3.04
CA PHE A 157 16.25 -8.87 3.81
C PHE A 157 14.96 -8.36 3.15
N MET A 158 13.86 -8.99 3.51
CA MET A 158 12.49 -8.53 3.25
C MET A 158 11.80 -8.38 4.60
N SER A 159 10.95 -7.36 4.74
CA SER A 159 10.25 -7.12 6.00
C SER A 159 8.89 -6.49 5.75
N ASP A 160 7.93 -6.87 6.58
CA ASP A 160 6.62 -6.25 6.65
C ASP A 160 6.58 -5.11 7.70
N ASP A 161 7.62 -4.93 8.51
CA ASP A 161 7.70 -3.86 9.52
C ASP A 161 7.58 -2.47 8.88
N PHE A 162 8.05 -2.32 7.64
CA PHE A 162 7.89 -1.09 6.86
C PHE A 162 6.46 -0.53 6.88
N PHE A 163 5.45 -1.39 6.91
CA PHE A 163 4.05 -0.97 6.88
C PHE A 163 3.52 -0.48 8.23
N THR A 164 4.28 -0.69 9.31
CA THR A 164 3.92 -0.30 10.68
C THR A 164 4.75 0.86 11.22
N MET A 165 5.72 1.36 10.44
CA MET A 165 6.50 2.54 10.78
C MET A 165 5.65 3.79 10.62
N MET A 166 5.19 4.37 11.75
CA MET A 166 4.18 5.43 11.76
C MET A 166 4.76 6.82 12.02
N ASP A 167 5.96 6.93 12.56
CA ASP A 167 6.59 8.22 12.83
C ASP A 167 7.12 8.89 11.56
N ASP A 168 7.23 10.22 11.57
CA ASP A 168 7.56 11.00 10.37
C ASP A 168 9.02 10.83 9.92
N ASP A 169 9.91 10.47 10.84
CA ASP A 169 11.33 10.21 10.61
C ASP A 169 11.65 8.74 10.30
N GLU A 170 10.65 7.85 10.41
CA GLU A 170 10.75 6.43 10.07
C GLU A 170 10.58 6.16 8.56
N GLY A 171 10.88 4.94 8.16
CA GLY A 171 10.60 4.42 6.81
C GLY A 171 11.81 4.29 5.91
N ARG A 172 13.02 4.51 6.44
CA ARG A 172 14.27 4.23 5.72
C ARG A 172 14.75 2.79 5.92
N MET A 173 14.15 2.05 6.85
CA MET A 173 14.57 0.69 7.23
C MET A 173 16.07 0.65 7.52
N SER A 174 16.62 1.69 8.14
CA SER A 174 17.99 1.69 8.65
C SER A 174 18.05 0.87 9.94
N GLY A 175 19.23 0.36 10.29
CA GLY A 175 19.38 -0.51 11.47
C GLY A 175 18.96 0.09 12.80
N THR A 176 18.69 1.40 12.85
CA THR A 176 18.13 2.11 14.02
C THR A 176 16.61 2.07 14.07
N ASP A 177 15.94 1.94 12.91
CA ASP A 177 14.48 1.96 12.82
C ASP A 177 13.84 0.60 13.11
N MET A 178 14.66 -0.46 13.22
CA MET A 178 14.18 -1.84 13.41
C MET A 178 14.27 -2.34 14.86
N MET A 179 14.62 -1.49 15.82
CA MET A 179 14.95 -1.90 17.18
C MET A 179 14.10 -1.29 18.29
N ASP A 180 13.06 -0.52 17.93
CA ASP A 180 12.13 0.10 18.89
C ASP A 180 10.79 -0.62 18.97
#